data_fe98c323d751b14daba6099dd61ffd6f
#
_entry.id   fe98c323d751b14daba6099dd61ffd6f
#
_cell.length_a   1.000
_cell.length_b   1.000
_cell.length_c   1.000
_cell.angle_alpha   90.00
_cell.angle_beta   90.00
_cell.angle_gamma   90.00
#
_symmetry.space_group_name_H-M   'P 1'
#
loop_
_entity.id
_entity.type
_entity.pdbx_description
1 polymer ?
#
loop_
_entity_poly.entity_id
_entity_poly.type
_entity_poly.pdbx_seq_one_letter_code
_entity_poly.pdbx_strand_id
1 'polypeptide(L)'
;KVLQNIQTYEAGKPIELVVREYGISAKDVVKLASNENPIGTNPAISKVIRSNADIAHLYPDDSMFELKAALSTKFGVQDENIIIGAGSDQVLEFISRAVLDENSSVLMSAVTFAMYEIYAKQMGAKIIRTASYQHKYDEFIEAYRMHRPKIIYLCTPNNPTGDATSKEEVLKIINAVDNDTVVVVDGAYMEYAAAKDEKYAITPNDLLAYENVIYLGTFSKAHGLGGMRVGYGIAQTELINELYKMRPPFNITTLSLRVAIEACKDNSFVEESIALHQEQIKRYEAFAQEQGFKYIESYTNFITYLFDEDMDSTKISDALLKRGVIIRNLASYGMNAMRI
;
A
#
# COMPACT_ATOMS: atom_id res chain seq x y z
N LYS A 1 -16.92 -19.88 -12.29
CA LYS A 1 -15.62 -20.53 -12.62
C LYS A 1 -14.41 -19.61 -12.33
N VAL A 2 -14.48 -18.32 -12.64
CA VAL A 2 -13.36 -17.35 -12.36
C VAL A 2 -13.00 -17.35 -10.88
N LEU A 3 -13.98 -17.27 -9.98
CA LEU A 3 -13.74 -17.15 -8.52
C LEU A 3 -13.15 -18.41 -7.88
N GLN A 4 -13.22 -19.58 -8.51
CA GLN A 4 -12.72 -20.84 -7.92
C GLN A 4 -11.20 -20.91 -7.79
N ASN A 5 -10.47 -20.09 -8.55
CA ASN A 5 -9.00 -20.06 -8.58
C ASN A 5 -8.42 -18.83 -7.87
N ILE A 6 -9.24 -18.05 -7.16
CA ILE A 6 -8.81 -16.87 -6.42
C ILE A 6 -8.55 -17.28 -4.97
N GLN A 7 -7.33 -17.07 -4.50
CA GLN A 7 -7.02 -17.16 -3.08
C GLN A 7 -7.52 -15.90 -2.38
N THR A 8 -8.17 -16.07 -1.23
CA THR A 8 -8.56 -14.93 -0.39
C THR A 8 -7.32 -14.24 0.15
N TYR A 9 -7.40 -12.92 0.32
CA TYR A 9 -6.34 -12.17 0.98
C TYR A 9 -6.11 -12.72 2.40
N GLU A 10 -4.89 -13.09 2.69
CA GLU A 10 -4.51 -13.57 4.01
C GLU A 10 -4.12 -12.39 4.88
N ALA A 11 -5.04 -11.94 5.73
CA ALA A 11 -4.76 -10.88 6.69
C ALA A 11 -3.86 -11.39 7.83
N GLY A 12 -3.15 -10.48 8.50
CA GLY A 12 -2.47 -10.82 9.76
C GLY A 12 -3.47 -11.33 10.79
N LYS A 13 -3.09 -12.35 11.60
CA LYS A 13 -3.99 -12.96 12.59
C LYS A 13 -4.49 -11.89 13.58
N PRO A 14 -5.80 -11.80 13.86
CA PRO A 14 -6.34 -10.88 14.87
C PRO A 14 -5.84 -11.22 16.27
N ILE A 15 -5.63 -10.19 17.11
CA ILE A 15 -5.19 -10.35 18.51
C ILE A 15 -6.16 -11.25 19.27
N GLU A 16 -7.47 -11.07 19.10
CA GLU A 16 -8.53 -11.82 19.78
C GLU A 16 -8.48 -13.32 19.48
N LEU A 17 -8.04 -13.71 18.29
CA LEU A 17 -7.85 -15.12 17.95
C LEU A 17 -6.63 -15.70 18.66
N VAL A 18 -5.53 -14.95 18.76
CA VAL A 18 -4.32 -15.39 19.48
C VAL A 18 -4.61 -15.56 20.96
N VAL A 19 -5.32 -14.59 21.57
CA VAL A 19 -5.78 -14.67 22.96
C VAL A 19 -6.62 -15.94 23.19
N ARG A 20 -7.57 -16.21 22.31
CA ARG A 20 -8.48 -17.37 22.44
C ARG A 20 -7.76 -18.70 22.22
N GLU A 21 -6.86 -18.78 21.24
CA GLU A 21 -6.22 -20.02 20.82
C GLU A 21 -5.06 -20.42 21.75
N TYR A 22 -4.30 -19.44 22.25
CA TYR A 22 -3.09 -19.70 23.04
C TYR A 22 -3.23 -19.30 24.51
N GLY A 23 -4.33 -18.71 24.94
CA GLY A 23 -4.55 -18.31 26.34
C GLY A 23 -3.66 -17.16 26.81
N ILE A 24 -3.09 -16.37 25.87
CA ILE A 24 -2.21 -15.24 26.17
C ILE A 24 -3.09 -14.02 26.46
N SER A 25 -2.71 -13.21 27.47
CA SER A 25 -3.43 -11.97 27.76
C SER A 25 -3.26 -10.97 26.58
N ALA A 26 -4.34 -10.28 26.17
CA ALA A 26 -4.32 -9.33 25.06
C ALA A 26 -3.22 -8.25 25.19
N LYS A 27 -2.90 -7.82 26.43
CA LYS A 27 -1.84 -6.85 26.71
C LYS A 27 -0.42 -7.39 26.44
N ASP A 28 -0.26 -8.70 26.38
CA ASP A 28 1.02 -9.37 26.16
C ASP A 28 1.18 -9.81 24.69
N VAL A 29 0.19 -9.52 23.83
CA VAL A 29 0.26 -9.79 22.40
C VAL A 29 0.87 -8.60 21.67
N VAL A 30 1.91 -8.86 20.87
CA VAL A 30 2.58 -7.87 20.02
C VAL A 30 2.23 -8.17 18.55
N LYS A 31 1.50 -7.25 17.89
CA LYS A 31 1.08 -7.40 16.49
C LYS A 31 1.93 -6.53 15.58
N LEU A 32 2.76 -7.18 14.75
CA LEU A 32 3.68 -6.54 13.80
C LEU A 32 3.34 -6.88 12.33
N ALA A 33 2.29 -7.69 12.10
CA ALA A 33 2.00 -8.25 10.77
C ALA A 33 1.28 -7.30 9.81
N SER A 34 0.75 -6.16 10.27
CA SER A 34 -0.18 -5.32 9.48
C SER A 34 0.39 -3.96 9.07
N ASN A 35 1.64 -3.66 9.37
CA ASN A 35 2.29 -2.38 9.07
C ASN A 35 1.48 -1.18 9.62
N GLU A 36 0.92 -1.34 10.81
CA GLU A 36 0.19 -0.29 11.53
C GLU A 36 1.18 0.72 12.13
N ASN A 37 0.72 1.95 12.36
CA ASN A 37 1.56 2.97 13.00
C ASN A 37 1.62 2.72 14.52
N PRO A 38 2.80 2.47 15.12
CA PRO A 38 2.91 2.11 16.54
C PRO A 38 2.69 3.29 17.51
N ILE A 39 2.76 4.54 17.03
CA ILE A 39 2.48 5.73 17.86
C ILE A 39 0.99 5.77 18.26
N GLY A 40 0.13 5.16 17.44
CA GLY A 40 -1.31 5.16 17.67
C GLY A 40 -2.02 6.28 16.90
N THR A 41 -3.01 6.91 17.53
CA THR A 41 -3.85 7.91 16.87
C THR A 41 -3.45 9.31 17.30
N ASN A 42 -3.22 10.20 16.32
CA ASN A 42 -2.99 11.63 16.57
C ASN A 42 -4.10 12.21 17.47
N PRO A 43 -3.76 12.94 18.55
CA PRO A 43 -4.74 13.55 19.45
C PRO A 43 -5.77 14.44 18.77
N ALA A 44 -5.39 15.18 17.71
CA ALA A 44 -6.31 15.99 16.91
C ALA A 44 -7.38 15.11 16.23
N ILE A 45 -6.98 13.98 15.67
CA ILE A 45 -7.90 12.99 15.08
C ILE A 45 -8.87 12.43 16.14
N SER A 46 -8.36 12.08 17.32
CA SER A 46 -9.20 11.60 18.43
C SER A 46 -10.25 12.63 18.84
N LYS A 47 -9.91 13.92 18.81
CA LYS A 47 -10.84 15.02 19.06
C LYS A 47 -11.93 15.10 17.97
N VAL A 48 -11.55 15.02 16.69
CA VAL A 48 -12.49 15.02 15.57
C VAL A 48 -13.47 13.85 15.67
N ILE A 49 -13.00 12.63 15.97
CA ILE A 49 -13.88 11.46 16.13
C ILE A 49 -14.91 11.72 17.24
N ARG A 50 -14.47 12.15 18.41
CA ARG A 50 -15.36 12.42 19.54
C ARG A 50 -16.39 13.51 19.25
N SER A 51 -15.99 14.59 18.58
CA SER A 51 -16.90 15.73 18.28
C SER A 51 -17.85 15.46 17.11
N ASN A 52 -17.68 14.36 16.38
CA ASN A 52 -18.53 13.99 15.25
C ASN A 52 -19.22 12.61 15.44
N ALA A 53 -19.24 12.06 16.65
CA ALA A 53 -19.87 10.77 16.91
C ALA A 53 -21.40 10.79 16.66
N ASP A 54 -22.05 11.91 16.95
CA ASP A 54 -23.50 12.06 16.88
C ASP A 54 -24.05 12.19 15.45
N ILE A 55 -23.18 12.43 14.45
CA ILE A 55 -23.60 12.54 13.04
C ILE A 55 -23.50 11.21 12.26
N ALA A 56 -23.25 10.11 12.93
CA ALA A 56 -23.10 8.78 12.29
C ALA A 56 -24.36 8.30 11.53
N HIS A 57 -25.53 8.91 11.80
CA HIS A 57 -26.80 8.63 11.11
C HIS A 57 -26.95 9.35 9.75
N LEU A 58 -26.03 10.26 9.43
CA LEU A 58 -26.05 11.02 8.17
C LEU A 58 -25.13 10.39 7.12
N TYR A 59 -25.59 10.35 5.87
CA TYR A 59 -24.71 10.04 4.75
C TYR A 59 -23.57 11.07 4.64
N PRO A 60 -22.38 10.65 4.20
CA PRO A 60 -21.28 11.58 3.93
C PRO A 60 -21.59 12.50 2.74
N ASP A 61 -20.79 13.56 2.59
CA ASP A 61 -20.73 14.31 1.34
C ASP A 61 -20.13 13.42 0.22
N ASP A 62 -20.96 13.05 -0.75
CA ASP A 62 -20.54 12.19 -1.87
C ASP A 62 -19.57 12.89 -2.83
N SER A 63 -19.56 14.22 -2.86
CA SER A 63 -18.60 15.00 -3.66
C SER A 63 -17.18 14.98 -3.06
N MET A 64 -17.06 14.76 -1.75
CA MET A 64 -15.80 14.79 -0.97
C MET A 64 -15.02 16.09 -1.15
N PHE A 65 -15.73 17.18 -1.37
CA PHE A 65 -15.17 18.47 -1.75
C PHE A 65 -14.05 18.94 -0.82
N GLU A 66 -14.29 18.94 0.51
CA GLU A 66 -13.30 19.41 1.48
C GLU A 66 -12.02 18.57 1.48
N LEU A 67 -12.14 17.23 1.34
CA LEU A 67 -10.97 16.35 1.29
C LEU A 67 -10.20 16.51 -0.02
N LYS A 68 -10.89 16.64 -1.15
CA LYS A 68 -10.24 16.91 -2.44
C LYS A 68 -9.49 18.25 -2.42
N ALA A 69 -10.11 19.31 -1.91
CA ALA A 69 -9.47 20.61 -1.78
C ALA A 69 -8.22 20.57 -0.86
N ALA A 70 -8.26 19.77 0.22
CA ALA A 70 -7.11 19.59 1.10
C ALA A 70 -5.96 18.84 0.40
N LEU A 71 -6.26 17.78 -0.35
CA LEU A 71 -5.27 17.04 -1.14
C LEU A 71 -4.74 17.85 -2.33
N SER A 72 -5.61 18.59 -3.01
CA SER A 72 -5.29 19.52 -4.09
C SER A 72 -4.26 20.56 -3.60
N THR A 73 -4.52 21.18 -2.46
CA THR A 73 -3.58 22.11 -1.83
C THR A 73 -2.25 21.41 -1.44
N LYS A 74 -2.33 20.22 -0.85
CA LYS A 74 -1.14 19.47 -0.40
C LYS A 74 -0.21 19.11 -1.55
N PHE A 75 -0.76 18.71 -2.68
CA PHE A 75 0.02 18.22 -3.83
C PHE A 75 0.15 19.23 -4.97
N GLY A 76 -0.54 20.36 -4.92
CA GLY A 76 -0.52 21.36 -6.00
C GLY A 76 -1.18 20.85 -7.29
N VAL A 77 -2.26 20.08 -7.18
CA VAL A 77 -3.03 19.51 -8.31
C VAL A 77 -4.46 20.06 -8.30
N GLN A 78 -5.27 19.79 -9.33
CA GLN A 78 -6.67 20.20 -9.37
C GLN A 78 -7.56 19.15 -8.65
N ASP A 79 -8.72 19.56 -8.16
CA ASP A 79 -9.68 18.65 -7.51
C ASP A 79 -10.17 17.54 -8.45
N GLU A 80 -10.25 17.84 -9.76
CA GLU A 80 -10.63 16.90 -10.83
C GLU A 80 -9.58 15.82 -11.09
N ASN A 81 -8.35 16.02 -10.62
CA ASN A 81 -7.29 15.01 -10.70
C ASN A 81 -7.38 13.95 -9.61
N ILE A 82 -8.34 14.05 -8.68
CA ILE A 82 -8.37 13.26 -7.43
C ILE A 82 -9.58 12.34 -7.39
N ILE A 83 -9.35 11.06 -7.09
CA ILE A 83 -10.37 10.09 -6.70
C ILE A 83 -10.10 9.56 -5.29
N ILE A 84 -11.14 9.44 -4.47
CA ILE A 84 -11.05 8.96 -3.09
C ILE A 84 -11.63 7.54 -3.00
N GLY A 85 -10.92 6.66 -2.29
CA GLY A 85 -11.36 5.29 -2.04
C GLY A 85 -11.25 4.87 -0.57
N ALA A 86 -11.90 3.78 -0.22
CA ALA A 86 -11.77 3.13 1.09
C ALA A 86 -10.37 2.48 1.24
N GLY A 87 -9.36 3.33 1.43
CA GLY A 87 -7.95 3.05 1.24
C GLY A 87 -7.56 3.15 -0.25
N SER A 88 -6.26 3.21 -0.55
CA SER A 88 -5.76 3.07 -1.93
C SER A 88 -6.18 1.73 -2.55
N ASP A 89 -6.45 0.73 -1.72
CA ASP A 89 -6.95 -0.58 -2.11
C ASP A 89 -8.25 -0.51 -2.92
N GLN A 90 -9.22 0.34 -2.52
CA GLN A 90 -10.45 0.50 -3.30
C GLN A 90 -10.21 1.24 -4.63
N VAL A 91 -9.21 2.11 -4.70
CA VAL A 91 -8.82 2.72 -5.99
C VAL A 91 -8.23 1.67 -6.94
N LEU A 92 -7.46 0.71 -6.42
CA LEU A 92 -7.00 -0.46 -7.20
C LEU A 92 -8.17 -1.29 -7.74
N GLU A 93 -9.22 -1.49 -6.92
CA GLU A 93 -10.46 -2.13 -7.39
C GLU A 93 -11.10 -1.36 -8.54
N PHE A 94 -11.23 -0.04 -8.43
CA PHE A 94 -11.80 0.80 -9.51
C PHE A 94 -11.00 0.68 -10.80
N ILE A 95 -9.66 0.77 -10.72
CA ILE A 95 -8.76 0.63 -11.87
C ILE A 95 -8.96 -0.74 -12.53
N SER A 96 -8.94 -1.80 -11.73
CA SER A 96 -9.08 -3.16 -12.25
C SER A 96 -10.43 -3.36 -12.96
N ARG A 97 -11.52 -2.85 -12.38
CA ARG A 97 -12.87 -2.94 -12.95
C ARG A 97 -13.07 -2.07 -14.19
N ALA A 98 -12.37 -0.93 -14.29
CA ALA A 98 -12.47 -0.02 -15.44
C ALA A 98 -11.66 -0.52 -16.65
N VAL A 99 -10.53 -1.21 -16.41
CA VAL A 99 -9.51 -1.46 -17.44
C VAL A 99 -9.43 -2.93 -17.86
N LEU A 100 -9.78 -3.87 -16.96
CA LEU A 100 -9.54 -5.30 -17.17
C LEU A 100 -10.79 -6.09 -17.55
N ASP A 101 -10.55 -7.11 -18.36
CA ASP A 101 -11.46 -8.18 -18.73
C ASP A 101 -10.73 -9.53 -18.84
N GLU A 102 -11.40 -10.57 -19.27
CA GLU A 102 -10.86 -11.92 -19.46
C GLU A 102 -9.79 -12.06 -20.56
N ASN A 103 -9.69 -11.07 -21.45
CA ASN A 103 -8.70 -11.01 -22.54
C ASN A 103 -7.47 -10.18 -22.15
N SER A 104 -7.53 -9.49 -21.03
CA SER A 104 -6.50 -8.58 -20.54
C SER A 104 -5.41 -9.29 -19.77
N SER A 105 -4.30 -8.61 -19.57
CA SER A 105 -3.23 -9.03 -18.68
C SER A 105 -2.70 -7.86 -17.86
N VAL A 106 -2.09 -8.18 -16.72
CA VAL A 106 -1.41 -7.22 -15.85
C VAL A 106 0.04 -7.64 -15.66
N LEU A 107 0.93 -6.67 -15.48
CA LEU A 107 2.35 -6.88 -15.21
C LEU A 107 2.69 -6.32 -13.82
N MET A 108 3.42 -7.12 -13.05
CA MET A 108 3.90 -6.76 -11.72
C MET A 108 5.23 -7.45 -11.40
N SER A 109 5.95 -7.02 -10.37
CA SER A 109 7.16 -7.72 -9.93
C SER A 109 6.85 -9.13 -9.38
N ALA A 110 7.88 -10.00 -9.31
CA ALA A 110 7.72 -11.38 -8.84
C ALA A 110 7.05 -11.46 -7.46
N VAL A 111 7.42 -10.56 -6.56
CA VAL A 111 6.87 -10.46 -5.20
C VAL A 111 6.44 -9.02 -4.95
N THR A 112 5.14 -8.81 -4.79
CA THR A 112 4.56 -7.49 -4.54
C THR A 112 3.20 -7.62 -3.84
N PHE A 113 2.47 -6.52 -3.66
CA PHE A 113 1.21 -6.49 -2.93
C PHE A 113 0.16 -7.41 -3.56
N ALA A 114 -0.36 -8.34 -2.75
CA ALA A 114 -1.22 -9.42 -3.23
C ALA A 114 -2.54 -8.96 -3.88
N MET A 115 -3.03 -7.77 -3.53
CA MET A 115 -4.31 -7.28 -4.06
C MET A 115 -4.27 -6.99 -5.55
N TYR A 116 -3.12 -6.67 -6.13
CA TYR A 116 -3.00 -6.51 -7.59
C TYR A 116 -3.39 -7.79 -8.33
N GLU A 117 -2.87 -8.94 -7.88
CA GLU A 117 -3.21 -10.24 -8.44
C GLU A 117 -4.67 -10.61 -8.17
N ILE A 118 -5.15 -10.36 -6.94
CA ILE A 118 -6.53 -10.71 -6.53
C ILE A 118 -7.53 -9.96 -7.40
N TYR A 119 -7.40 -8.65 -7.54
CA TYR A 119 -8.30 -7.86 -8.38
C TYR A 119 -8.21 -8.22 -9.87
N ALA A 120 -7.00 -8.43 -10.40
CA ALA A 120 -6.84 -8.87 -11.77
C ALA A 120 -7.51 -10.23 -12.03
N LYS A 121 -7.35 -11.19 -11.13
CA LYS A 121 -8.02 -12.50 -11.21
C LYS A 121 -9.55 -12.39 -11.09
N GLN A 122 -10.07 -11.47 -10.28
CA GLN A 122 -11.52 -11.22 -10.19
C GLN A 122 -12.09 -10.79 -11.55
N MET A 123 -11.33 -10.06 -12.34
CA MET A 123 -11.70 -9.65 -13.70
C MET A 123 -11.41 -10.72 -14.77
N GLY A 124 -10.80 -11.84 -14.39
CA GLY A 124 -10.40 -12.90 -15.31
C GLY A 124 -9.09 -12.64 -16.05
N ALA A 125 -8.39 -11.54 -15.74
CA ALA A 125 -7.15 -11.13 -16.40
C ALA A 125 -5.97 -12.06 -16.09
N LYS A 126 -5.04 -12.16 -17.04
CA LYS A 126 -3.81 -12.94 -16.91
C LYS A 126 -2.77 -12.17 -16.08
N ILE A 127 -2.03 -12.91 -15.25
CA ILE A 127 -0.96 -12.34 -14.43
C ILE A 127 0.39 -12.60 -15.10
N ILE A 128 1.15 -11.53 -15.31
CA ILE A 128 2.54 -11.55 -15.79
C ILE A 128 3.41 -11.03 -14.66
N ARG A 129 4.48 -11.78 -14.35
CA ARG A 129 5.44 -11.40 -13.31
C ARG A 129 6.83 -11.26 -13.89
N THR A 130 7.59 -10.28 -13.40
CA THR A 130 9.02 -10.22 -13.65
C THR A 130 9.76 -11.33 -12.91
N ALA A 131 11.03 -11.56 -13.23
CA ALA A 131 11.84 -12.58 -12.57
C ALA A 131 12.27 -12.18 -11.14
N SER A 132 12.50 -10.89 -10.92
CA SER A 132 12.96 -10.34 -9.65
C SER A 132 11.81 -9.72 -8.84
N TYR A 133 11.99 -9.62 -7.51
CA TYR A 133 11.08 -8.84 -6.67
C TYR A 133 11.31 -7.33 -6.83
N GLN A 134 12.52 -6.91 -7.20
CA GLN A 134 12.81 -5.52 -7.52
C GLN A 134 12.14 -5.10 -8.84
N HIS A 135 11.82 -3.81 -8.96
CA HIS A 135 11.24 -3.23 -10.17
C HIS A 135 12.35 -2.85 -11.17
N LYS A 136 13.01 -3.87 -11.75
CA LYS A 136 14.09 -3.64 -12.71
C LYS A 136 13.55 -3.24 -14.06
N TYR A 137 14.04 -2.13 -14.58
CA TYR A 137 13.62 -1.57 -15.89
C TYR A 137 13.65 -2.62 -17.00
N ASP A 138 14.78 -3.32 -17.18
CA ASP A 138 14.92 -4.28 -18.28
C ASP A 138 13.90 -5.41 -18.21
N GLU A 139 13.64 -5.97 -17.02
CA GLU A 139 12.64 -7.02 -16.82
C GLU A 139 11.22 -6.54 -17.12
N PHE A 140 10.87 -5.32 -16.68
CA PHE A 140 9.55 -4.73 -16.96
C PHE A 140 9.37 -4.45 -18.44
N ILE A 141 10.38 -3.89 -19.12
CA ILE A 141 10.26 -3.53 -20.54
C ILE A 141 10.30 -4.76 -21.45
N GLU A 142 11.08 -5.78 -21.13
CA GLU A 142 11.04 -7.05 -21.84
C GLU A 142 9.65 -7.70 -21.73
N ALA A 143 9.11 -7.82 -20.54
CA ALA A 143 7.78 -8.37 -20.30
C ALA A 143 6.67 -7.52 -20.97
N TYR A 144 6.77 -6.18 -20.90
CA TYR A 144 5.86 -5.28 -21.57
C TYR A 144 5.84 -5.49 -23.09
N ARG A 145 7.02 -5.54 -23.73
CA ARG A 145 7.13 -5.75 -25.18
C ARG A 145 6.55 -7.09 -25.63
N MET A 146 6.74 -8.13 -24.82
CA MET A 146 6.28 -9.49 -25.11
C MET A 146 4.76 -9.64 -24.93
N HIS A 147 4.17 -9.01 -23.91
CA HIS A 147 2.82 -9.33 -23.48
C HIS A 147 1.80 -8.19 -23.62
N ARG A 148 2.25 -6.95 -23.78
CA ARG A 148 1.39 -5.75 -23.91
C ARG A 148 0.26 -5.72 -22.86
N PRO A 149 0.59 -5.74 -21.55
CA PRO A 149 -0.40 -5.76 -20.48
C PRO A 149 -1.25 -4.48 -20.49
N LYS A 150 -2.48 -4.57 -19.99
CA LYS A 150 -3.36 -3.42 -19.83
C LYS A 150 -3.04 -2.60 -18.59
N ILE A 151 -2.46 -3.24 -17.56
CA ILE A 151 -2.01 -2.53 -16.35
C ILE A 151 -0.58 -2.98 -16.01
N ILE A 152 0.26 -2.02 -15.62
CA ILE A 152 1.55 -2.24 -14.97
C ILE A 152 1.45 -1.70 -13.54
N TYR A 153 1.77 -2.54 -12.54
CA TYR A 153 1.84 -2.12 -11.14
C TYR A 153 3.29 -1.89 -10.72
N LEU A 154 3.60 -0.67 -10.30
CA LEU A 154 4.87 -0.26 -9.72
C LEU A 154 4.64 0.09 -8.24
N CYS A 155 4.82 -0.90 -7.36
CA CYS A 155 4.71 -0.71 -5.91
C CYS A 155 6.03 -0.16 -5.37
N THR A 156 6.12 1.12 -5.14
CA THR A 156 7.37 1.72 -4.66
C THR A 156 7.10 2.77 -3.57
N PRO A 157 7.59 2.52 -2.35
CA PRO A 157 8.28 1.31 -1.86
C PRO A 157 7.42 0.04 -1.90
N ASN A 158 8.07 -1.11 -2.15
CA ASN A 158 7.40 -2.38 -2.37
C ASN A 158 6.95 -3.05 -1.06
N ASN A 159 5.77 -3.60 -1.05
CA ASN A 159 5.25 -4.47 0.00
C ASN A 159 5.07 -5.89 -0.60
N PRO A 160 5.71 -6.95 -0.05
CA PRO A 160 6.21 -7.07 1.32
C PRO A 160 7.74 -6.93 1.48
N THR A 161 8.49 -6.61 0.47
CA THR A 161 9.96 -6.66 0.48
C THR A 161 10.61 -5.45 1.16
N GLY A 162 10.04 -4.25 1.02
CA GLY A 162 10.51 -3.02 1.64
C GLY A 162 11.47 -2.19 0.77
N ASP A 163 11.96 -2.73 -0.34
CA ASP A 163 12.81 -2.00 -1.28
C ASP A 163 12.04 -0.90 -2.03
N ALA A 164 12.76 0.04 -2.58
CA ALA A 164 12.20 1.13 -3.40
C ALA A 164 12.87 1.19 -4.77
N THR A 165 12.11 1.66 -5.75
CA THR A 165 12.59 1.97 -7.09
C THR A 165 12.80 3.47 -7.18
N SER A 166 13.93 3.91 -7.70
CA SER A 166 14.20 5.34 -7.83
C SER A 166 13.23 6.03 -8.77
N LYS A 167 12.97 7.32 -8.54
CA LYS A 167 12.14 8.15 -9.41
C LYS A 167 12.59 8.06 -10.88
N GLU A 168 13.91 8.09 -11.11
CA GLU A 168 14.47 7.98 -12.46
C GLU A 168 14.10 6.66 -13.14
N GLU A 169 14.20 5.53 -12.43
CA GLU A 169 13.85 4.22 -12.98
C GLU A 169 12.35 4.08 -13.23
N VAL A 170 11.51 4.59 -12.32
CA VAL A 170 10.05 4.62 -12.51
C VAL A 170 9.69 5.42 -13.77
N LEU A 171 10.26 6.61 -13.93
CA LEU A 171 10.03 7.44 -15.13
C LEU A 171 10.57 6.80 -16.42
N LYS A 172 11.69 6.06 -16.36
CA LYS A 172 12.18 5.27 -17.50
C LYS A 172 11.17 4.20 -17.93
N ILE A 173 10.57 3.49 -16.97
CA ILE A 173 9.53 2.48 -17.26
C ILE A 173 8.31 3.15 -17.90
N ILE A 174 7.82 4.25 -17.30
CA ILE A 174 6.65 4.99 -17.81
C ILE A 174 6.88 5.47 -19.25
N ASN A 175 8.03 6.08 -19.52
CA ASN A 175 8.37 6.59 -20.85
C ASN A 175 8.54 5.51 -21.94
N ALA A 176 8.68 4.25 -21.56
CA ALA A 176 8.82 3.13 -22.49
C ALA A 176 7.50 2.39 -22.76
N VAL A 177 6.39 2.85 -22.15
CA VAL A 177 5.06 2.24 -22.22
C VAL A 177 4.11 3.14 -23.00
N ASP A 178 3.30 2.56 -23.90
CA ASP A 178 2.30 3.28 -24.68
C ASP A 178 1.09 3.68 -23.83
N ASN A 179 0.35 4.71 -24.22
CA ASN A 179 -0.82 5.22 -23.50
C ASN A 179 -1.99 4.21 -23.39
N ASP A 180 -1.98 3.14 -24.17
CA ASP A 180 -2.97 2.05 -24.06
C ASP A 180 -2.81 1.16 -22.82
N THR A 181 -1.73 1.33 -22.06
CA THR A 181 -1.43 0.61 -20.81
C THR A 181 -1.45 1.58 -19.64
N VAL A 182 -2.29 1.33 -18.66
CA VAL A 182 -2.33 2.11 -17.41
C VAL A 182 -1.13 1.72 -16.53
N VAL A 183 -0.36 2.70 -16.07
CA VAL A 183 0.72 2.49 -15.10
C VAL A 183 0.27 3.00 -13.74
N VAL A 184 0.21 2.10 -12.77
CA VAL A 184 -0.13 2.39 -11.38
C VAL A 184 1.15 2.53 -10.58
N VAL A 185 1.42 3.72 -10.05
CA VAL A 185 2.52 3.97 -9.11
C VAL A 185 1.93 3.98 -7.70
N ASP A 186 2.10 2.88 -6.98
CA ASP A 186 1.57 2.74 -5.62
C ASP A 186 2.59 3.25 -4.60
N GLY A 187 2.32 4.47 -4.10
CA GLY A 187 3.12 5.20 -3.12
C GLY A 187 2.63 5.05 -1.68
N ALA A 188 2.01 3.91 -1.29
CA ALA A 188 1.45 3.73 0.06
C ALA A 188 2.46 3.94 1.20
N TYR A 189 3.75 3.87 0.92
CA TYR A 189 4.86 4.10 1.88
C TYR A 189 5.76 5.26 1.47
N MET A 190 5.31 6.13 0.57
CA MET A 190 6.14 7.17 -0.04
C MET A 190 6.72 8.16 0.97
N GLU A 191 5.98 8.47 2.05
CA GLU A 191 6.45 9.36 3.10
C GLU A 191 7.75 8.85 3.76
N TYR A 192 7.87 7.53 3.95
CA TYR A 192 9.08 6.91 4.52
C TYR A 192 10.24 6.91 3.53
N ALA A 193 9.98 6.62 2.25
CA ALA A 193 11.00 6.62 1.20
C ALA A 193 11.57 8.02 0.96
N ALA A 194 10.70 9.02 0.82
CA ALA A 194 11.08 10.40 0.58
C ALA A 194 11.93 10.98 1.74
N ALA A 195 11.58 10.62 2.98
CA ALA A 195 12.33 11.05 4.14
C ALA A 195 13.70 10.35 4.32
N LYS A 196 13.87 9.16 3.74
CA LYS A 196 15.13 8.42 3.78
C LYS A 196 16.12 8.88 2.70
N ASP A 197 15.66 9.08 1.47
CA ASP A 197 16.49 9.50 0.34
C ASP A 197 15.61 10.11 -0.76
N GLU A 198 15.88 11.38 -1.10
CA GLU A 198 15.12 12.16 -2.08
C GLU A 198 15.03 11.50 -3.47
N LYS A 199 16.02 10.70 -3.86
CA LYS A 199 16.01 10.01 -5.17
C LYS A 199 14.83 9.04 -5.33
N TYR A 200 14.21 8.61 -4.21
CA TYR A 200 13.01 7.75 -4.21
C TYR A 200 11.71 8.54 -4.02
N ALA A 201 11.80 9.86 -3.80
CA ALA A 201 10.63 10.70 -3.63
C ALA A 201 9.90 10.89 -4.98
N ILE A 202 8.75 10.25 -5.12
CA ILE A 202 7.87 10.40 -6.26
C ILE A 202 6.61 11.14 -5.80
N THR A 203 6.31 12.26 -6.45
CA THR A 203 5.12 13.05 -6.15
C THR A 203 4.06 12.88 -7.25
N PRO A 204 2.78 13.12 -6.97
CA PRO A 204 1.75 13.15 -8.02
C PRO A 204 2.11 14.09 -9.19
N ASN A 205 2.72 15.25 -8.90
CA ASN A 205 3.11 16.22 -9.93
C ASN A 205 4.17 15.68 -10.91
N ASP A 206 5.03 14.77 -10.47
CA ASP A 206 6.00 14.12 -11.37
C ASP A 206 5.31 13.27 -12.42
N LEU A 207 4.06 12.84 -12.16
CA LEU A 207 3.32 11.87 -12.95
C LEU A 207 2.15 12.47 -13.74
N LEU A 208 1.68 13.67 -13.40
CA LEU A 208 0.55 14.32 -14.09
C LEU A 208 0.82 14.69 -15.55
N ALA A 209 2.07 14.67 -16.00
CA ALA A 209 2.38 14.87 -17.41
C ALA A 209 1.99 13.67 -18.30
N TYR A 210 1.67 12.52 -17.70
CA TYR A 210 1.37 11.26 -18.38
C TYR A 210 -0.12 10.95 -18.30
N GLU A 211 -0.77 10.75 -19.43
CA GLU A 211 -2.22 10.52 -19.54
C GLU A 211 -2.66 9.17 -18.97
N ASN A 212 -1.76 8.18 -18.99
CA ASN A 212 -1.99 6.80 -18.60
C ASN A 212 -1.43 6.42 -17.23
N VAL A 213 -1.00 7.39 -16.43
CA VAL A 213 -0.37 7.12 -15.12
C VAL A 213 -1.26 7.58 -13.97
N ILE A 214 -1.40 6.75 -12.95
CA ILE A 214 -2.07 7.09 -11.70
C ILE A 214 -1.15 6.86 -10.51
N TYR A 215 -1.02 7.87 -9.66
CA TYR A 215 -0.38 7.77 -8.34
C TYR A 215 -1.39 7.35 -7.29
N LEU A 216 -1.04 6.40 -6.43
CA LEU A 216 -1.86 6.00 -5.29
C LEU A 216 -1.20 6.41 -3.97
N GLY A 217 -2.01 6.96 -3.07
CA GLY A 217 -1.59 7.31 -1.71
C GLY A 217 -2.63 6.88 -0.67
N THR A 218 -2.22 6.82 0.60
CA THR A 218 -3.09 6.34 1.67
C THR A 218 -2.83 7.07 2.99
N PHE A 219 -3.88 7.24 3.78
CA PHE A 219 -3.77 7.69 5.17
C PHE A 219 -3.50 6.54 6.17
N SER A 220 -3.42 5.31 5.69
CA SER A 220 -3.34 4.11 6.55
C SER A 220 -1.99 3.93 7.25
N LYS A 221 -0.89 4.47 6.69
CA LYS A 221 0.47 4.17 7.13
C LYS A 221 1.07 5.31 7.96
N ALA A 222 1.76 6.26 7.36
CA ALA A 222 2.41 7.36 8.07
C ALA A 222 1.43 8.22 8.89
N HIS A 223 0.21 8.40 8.40
CA HIS A 223 -0.85 9.14 9.10
C HIS A 223 -1.56 8.35 10.22
N GLY A 224 -1.29 7.05 10.40
CA GLY A 224 -1.88 6.24 11.49
C GLY A 224 -3.39 6.01 11.37
N LEU A 225 -4.00 6.15 10.20
CA LEU A 225 -5.45 6.07 9.98
C LEU A 225 -5.89 4.73 9.33
N GLY A 226 -5.17 3.65 9.56
CA GLY A 226 -5.48 2.33 8.98
C GLY A 226 -6.91 1.87 9.21
N GLY A 227 -7.48 2.11 10.40
CA GLY A 227 -8.86 1.78 10.76
C GLY A 227 -9.93 2.68 10.09
N MET A 228 -9.55 3.87 9.62
CA MET A 228 -10.48 4.82 9.00
C MET A 228 -10.70 4.54 7.51
N ARG A 229 -9.86 3.72 6.88
CA ARG A 229 -10.03 3.32 5.49
C ARG A 229 -10.15 4.51 4.53
N VAL A 230 -9.11 5.36 4.41
CA VAL A 230 -9.06 6.45 3.43
C VAL A 230 -7.77 6.37 2.63
N GLY A 231 -7.91 6.46 1.33
CA GLY A 231 -6.83 6.57 0.37
C GLY A 231 -7.29 7.33 -0.87
N TYR A 232 -6.38 7.59 -1.76
CA TYR A 232 -6.65 8.41 -2.95
C TYR A 232 -5.82 7.94 -4.15
N GLY A 233 -6.33 8.26 -5.32
CA GLY A 233 -5.61 8.22 -6.59
C GLY A 233 -5.52 9.60 -7.19
N ILE A 234 -4.39 9.92 -7.83
CA ILE A 234 -4.17 11.19 -8.52
C ILE A 234 -3.65 10.90 -9.92
N ALA A 235 -4.36 11.41 -10.93
CA ALA A 235 -4.06 11.22 -12.35
C ALA A 235 -4.63 12.38 -13.18
N GLN A 236 -4.44 12.34 -14.49
CA GLN A 236 -5.14 13.22 -15.42
C GLN A 236 -6.65 13.06 -15.31
N THR A 237 -7.37 14.16 -15.50
CA THR A 237 -8.83 14.26 -15.32
C THR A 237 -9.60 13.21 -16.14
N GLU A 238 -9.14 12.91 -17.33
CA GLU A 238 -9.76 11.93 -18.23
C GLU A 238 -9.77 10.53 -17.58
N LEU A 239 -8.63 10.09 -17.05
CA LEU A 239 -8.53 8.81 -16.37
C LEU A 239 -9.37 8.80 -15.08
N ILE A 240 -9.34 9.86 -14.29
CA ILE A 240 -10.14 10.00 -13.07
C ILE A 240 -11.63 9.89 -13.38
N ASN A 241 -12.12 10.53 -14.46
CA ASN A 241 -13.53 10.46 -14.87
C ASN A 241 -13.97 9.04 -15.24
N GLU A 242 -13.10 8.22 -15.86
CA GLU A 242 -13.39 6.82 -16.13
C GLU A 242 -13.49 6.01 -14.80
N LEU A 243 -12.60 6.26 -13.84
CA LEU A 243 -12.62 5.57 -12.56
C LEU A 243 -13.85 5.95 -11.71
N TYR A 244 -14.35 7.19 -11.82
CA TYR A 244 -15.58 7.61 -11.12
C TYR A 244 -16.80 6.77 -11.50
N LYS A 245 -16.85 6.21 -12.71
CA LYS A 245 -17.94 5.32 -13.15
C LYS A 245 -17.97 4.00 -12.37
N MET A 246 -16.83 3.62 -11.76
CA MET A 246 -16.70 2.40 -10.95
C MET A 246 -16.95 2.64 -9.46
N ARG A 247 -16.91 3.91 -9.02
CA ARG A 247 -17.05 4.26 -7.61
C ARG A 247 -18.50 4.08 -7.13
N PRO A 248 -18.76 3.29 -6.07
CA PRO A 248 -20.08 3.26 -5.44
C PRO A 248 -20.40 4.63 -4.80
N PRO A 249 -21.67 5.06 -4.80
CA PRO A 249 -22.05 6.26 -4.06
C PRO A 249 -21.78 6.10 -2.57
N PHE A 250 -21.37 7.18 -1.92
CA PHE A 250 -21.10 7.25 -0.47
C PHE A 250 -20.08 6.23 0.03
N ASN A 251 -19.05 5.92 -0.77
CA ASN A 251 -18.08 4.86 -0.48
C ASN A 251 -17.14 5.14 0.71
N ILE A 252 -17.14 6.36 1.26
CA ILE A 252 -16.35 6.76 2.43
C ILE A 252 -17.29 7.23 3.53
N THR A 253 -17.03 6.82 4.78
CA THR A 253 -17.87 7.25 5.91
C THR A 253 -17.65 8.72 6.26
N THR A 254 -18.65 9.36 6.87
CA THR A 254 -18.55 10.76 7.34
C THR A 254 -17.37 10.96 8.28
N LEU A 255 -17.15 10.06 9.23
CA LEU A 255 -16.00 10.14 10.15
C LEU A 255 -14.68 10.01 9.42
N SER A 256 -14.58 9.09 8.47
CA SER A 256 -13.36 8.89 7.66
C SER A 256 -12.98 10.14 6.87
N LEU A 257 -13.97 10.82 6.25
CA LEU A 257 -13.72 12.11 5.57
C LEU A 257 -13.21 13.16 6.54
N ARG A 258 -13.88 13.35 7.67
CA ARG A 258 -13.51 14.36 8.68
C ARG A 258 -12.08 14.17 9.22
N VAL A 259 -11.70 12.94 9.54
CA VAL A 259 -10.35 12.66 10.05
C VAL A 259 -9.27 12.79 8.97
N ALA A 260 -9.57 12.44 7.72
CA ALA A 260 -8.62 12.61 6.63
C ALA A 260 -8.37 14.11 6.33
N ILE A 261 -9.42 14.95 6.35
CA ILE A 261 -9.29 16.39 6.22
C ILE A 261 -8.42 16.96 7.35
N GLU A 262 -8.65 16.52 8.59
CA GLU A 262 -7.82 16.97 9.73
C GLU A 262 -6.36 16.56 9.56
N ALA A 263 -6.11 15.33 9.12
CA ALA A 263 -4.76 14.82 8.89
C ALA A 263 -4.00 15.55 7.77
N CYS A 264 -4.68 16.25 6.88
CA CYS A 264 -4.04 17.08 5.85
C CYS A 264 -3.53 18.43 6.38
N LYS A 265 -4.01 18.89 7.56
CA LYS A 265 -3.70 20.24 8.06
C LYS A 265 -2.30 20.36 8.66
N ASP A 266 -1.77 19.28 9.20
CA ASP A 266 -0.48 19.27 9.90
C ASP A 266 0.26 17.96 9.67
N ASN A 267 1.53 18.05 9.31
CA ASN A 267 2.40 16.91 9.07
C ASN A 267 3.19 16.47 10.31
N SER A 268 3.10 17.16 11.44
CA SER A 268 3.91 16.89 12.64
C SER A 268 3.82 15.44 13.12
N PHE A 269 2.62 14.85 13.09
CA PHE A 269 2.43 13.43 13.43
C PHE A 269 3.11 12.49 12.43
N VAL A 270 3.10 12.81 11.15
CA VAL A 270 3.80 12.04 10.10
C VAL A 270 5.31 12.14 10.32
N GLU A 271 5.82 13.32 10.61
CA GLU A 271 7.25 13.55 10.89
C GLU A 271 7.70 12.79 12.14
N GLU A 272 6.90 12.81 13.22
CA GLU A 272 7.13 12.02 14.43
C GLU A 272 7.16 10.51 14.12
N SER A 273 6.19 10.03 13.32
CA SER A 273 6.13 8.62 12.90
C SER A 273 7.36 8.19 12.11
N ILE A 274 7.82 9.04 11.21
CA ILE A 274 9.01 8.80 10.39
C ILE A 274 10.26 8.80 11.27
N ALA A 275 10.40 9.79 12.16
CA ALA A 275 11.56 9.89 13.04
C ALA A 275 11.69 8.66 13.96
N LEU A 276 10.57 8.23 14.58
CA LEU A 276 10.54 7.00 15.37
C LEU A 276 10.95 5.79 14.52
N HIS A 277 10.39 5.65 13.32
CA HIS A 277 10.74 4.55 12.44
C HIS A 277 12.23 4.56 12.07
N GLN A 278 12.80 5.70 11.70
CA GLN A 278 14.22 5.83 11.36
C GLN A 278 15.15 5.46 12.53
N GLU A 279 14.72 5.66 13.77
CA GLU A 279 15.45 5.19 14.94
C GLU A 279 15.32 3.67 15.09
N GLN A 280 14.11 3.15 15.03
CA GLN A 280 13.85 1.73 15.31
C GLN A 280 14.36 0.81 14.21
N ILE A 281 14.32 1.21 12.94
CA ILE A 281 14.82 0.38 11.83
C ILE A 281 16.29 0.02 12.01
N LYS A 282 17.12 0.94 12.53
CA LYS A 282 18.54 0.72 12.84
C LYS A 282 18.74 -0.39 13.88
N ARG A 283 17.81 -0.51 14.85
CA ARG A 283 17.84 -1.57 15.85
C ARG A 283 17.51 -2.94 15.25
N TYR A 284 16.56 -2.99 14.32
CA TYR A 284 16.23 -4.22 13.59
C TYR A 284 17.36 -4.64 12.66
N GLU A 285 18.01 -3.70 11.98
CA GLU A 285 19.19 -3.96 11.13
C GLU A 285 20.38 -4.47 11.97
N ALA A 286 20.67 -3.83 13.10
CA ALA A 286 21.71 -4.28 14.02
C ALA A 286 21.42 -5.69 14.56
N PHE A 287 20.19 -5.98 14.96
CA PHE A 287 19.79 -7.31 15.39
C PHE A 287 20.00 -8.35 14.28
N ALA A 288 19.63 -8.03 13.03
CA ALA A 288 19.87 -8.93 11.91
C ALA A 288 21.35 -9.25 11.74
N GLN A 289 22.21 -8.23 11.82
CA GLN A 289 23.67 -8.40 11.74
C GLN A 289 24.23 -9.26 12.87
N GLU A 290 23.79 -9.02 14.11
CA GLU A 290 24.19 -9.81 15.28
C GLU A 290 23.79 -11.28 15.17
N GLN A 291 22.61 -11.56 14.60
CA GLN A 291 22.11 -12.92 14.42
C GLN A 291 22.56 -13.57 13.09
N GLY A 292 23.27 -12.83 12.23
CA GLY A 292 23.68 -13.31 10.90
C GLY A 292 22.53 -13.42 9.90
N PHE A 293 21.41 -12.73 10.13
CA PHE A 293 20.28 -12.71 9.19
C PHE A 293 20.54 -11.75 8.03
N LYS A 294 20.18 -12.17 6.83
CA LYS A 294 20.07 -11.26 5.68
C LYS A 294 18.77 -10.46 5.81
N TYR A 295 18.78 -9.23 5.34
CA TYR A 295 17.57 -8.42 5.25
C TYR A 295 17.57 -7.58 3.98
N ILE A 296 16.39 -7.14 3.58
CA ILE A 296 16.21 -6.19 2.49
C ILE A 296 16.24 -4.78 3.07
N GLU A 297 17.06 -3.89 2.51
CA GLU A 297 17.09 -2.49 2.91
C GLU A 297 15.69 -1.89 2.76
N SER A 298 15.13 -1.35 3.85
CA SER A 298 13.75 -0.89 3.87
C SER A 298 13.61 0.61 3.64
N TYR A 299 12.61 0.95 2.83
CA TYR A 299 12.08 2.29 2.56
C TYR A 299 10.60 2.43 3.00
N THR A 300 10.14 1.50 3.86
CA THR A 300 8.78 1.40 4.37
C THR A 300 8.77 1.54 5.89
N ASN A 301 7.66 1.27 6.55
CA ASN A 301 7.57 1.19 8.02
C ASN A 301 7.71 -0.24 8.56
N PHE A 302 8.40 -1.11 7.85
CA PHE A 302 8.68 -2.50 8.22
C PHE A 302 10.05 -2.93 7.69
N ILE A 303 10.54 -4.09 8.12
CA ILE A 303 11.74 -4.74 7.58
C ILE A 303 11.43 -6.17 7.18
N THR A 304 12.11 -6.69 6.15
CA THR A 304 11.98 -8.07 5.71
C THR A 304 13.30 -8.81 5.91
N TYR A 305 13.28 -9.81 6.79
CA TYR A 305 14.38 -10.73 7.01
C TYR A 305 14.29 -11.93 6.07
N LEU A 306 15.42 -12.29 5.50
CA LEU A 306 15.59 -13.43 4.61
C LEU A 306 16.35 -14.54 5.35
N PHE A 307 15.87 -15.78 5.22
CA PHE A 307 16.49 -16.94 5.85
C PHE A 307 17.10 -17.87 4.82
N ASP A 308 18.22 -18.46 5.17
CA ASP A 308 18.86 -19.52 4.40
C ASP A 308 18.13 -20.87 4.65
N GLU A 309 18.53 -21.94 3.95
CA GLU A 309 17.80 -23.21 3.94
C GLU A 309 17.75 -23.95 5.31
N ASP A 310 18.67 -23.63 6.21
CA ASP A 310 18.73 -24.18 7.56
C ASP A 310 17.69 -23.58 8.54
N MET A 311 17.07 -22.47 8.15
CA MET A 311 16.05 -21.77 8.91
C MET A 311 14.72 -21.71 8.14
N ASP A 312 13.64 -22.11 8.79
CA ASP A 312 12.29 -22.13 8.21
C ASP A 312 11.44 -20.99 8.78
N SER A 313 11.12 -20.00 7.91
CA SER A 313 10.32 -18.83 8.29
C SER A 313 8.94 -19.21 8.86
N THR A 314 8.35 -20.33 8.40
CA THR A 314 7.05 -20.80 8.90
C THR A 314 7.17 -21.31 10.34
N LYS A 315 8.20 -22.11 10.62
CA LYS A 315 8.45 -22.60 12.00
C LYS A 315 8.76 -21.46 12.97
N ILE A 316 9.54 -20.46 12.51
CA ILE A 316 9.85 -19.27 13.32
C ILE A 316 8.56 -18.48 13.59
N SER A 317 7.76 -18.22 12.55
CA SER A 317 6.48 -17.52 12.69
C SER A 317 5.54 -18.23 13.67
N ASP A 318 5.41 -19.54 13.57
CA ASP A 318 4.58 -20.34 14.48
C ASP A 318 5.10 -20.32 15.93
N ALA A 319 6.41 -20.36 16.12
CA ALA A 319 7.03 -20.27 17.43
C ALA A 319 6.82 -18.89 18.08
N LEU A 320 6.92 -17.82 17.30
CA LEU A 320 6.63 -16.45 17.73
C LEU A 320 5.14 -16.28 18.07
N LEU A 321 4.25 -16.79 17.21
CA LEU A 321 2.80 -16.74 17.41
C LEU A 321 2.37 -17.40 18.74
N LYS A 322 2.94 -18.55 19.08
CA LYS A 322 2.71 -19.24 20.37
C LYS A 322 3.19 -18.44 21.58
N ARG A 323 4.04 -17.43 21.36
CA ARG A 323 4.52 -16.49 22.40
C ARG A 323 3.80 -15.15 22.36
N GLY A 324 2.76 -15.02 21.54
CA GLY A 324 1.99 -13.79 21.39
C GLY A 324 2.59 -12.77 20.43
N VAL A 325 3.60 -13.11 19.63
CA VAL A 325 4.20 -12.20 18.64
C VAL A 325 3.68 -12.56 17.27
N ILE A 326 2.91 -11.65 16.66
CA ILE A 326 2.28 -11.82 15.34
C ILE A 326 3.12 -11.09 14.30
N ILE A 327 3.84 -11.83 13.46
CA ILE A 327 4.61 -11.31 12.33
C ILE A 327 3.99 -11.76 11.01
N ARG A 328 4.48 -11.24 9.87
CA ARG A 328 4.06 -11.67 8.55
C ARG A 328 5.05 -12.69 7.98
N ASN A 329 4.65 -13.96 7.94
CA ASN A 329 5.35 -14.99 7.18
C ASN A 329 5.17 -14.74 5.66
N LEU A 330 6.24 -14.83 4.87
CA LEU A 330 6.22 -14.60 3.44
C LEU A 330 6.28 -15.88 2.61
N ALA A 331 6.08 -17.06 3.21
CA ALA A 331 6.04 -18.33 2.49
C ALA A 331 4.95 -18.36 1.40
N SER A 332 3.80 -17.71 1.63
CA SER A 332 2.74 -17.57 0.61
C SER A 332 3.14 -16.71 -0.61
N TYR A 333 4.21 -15.93 -0.49
CA TYR A 333 4.84 -15.18 -1.59
C TYR A 333 6.00 -15.96 -2.25
N GLY A 334 6.24 -17.21 -1.85
CA GLY A 334 7.35 -18.02 -2.32
C GLY A 334 8.73 -17.63 -1.74
N MET A 335 8.74 -16.89 -0.63
CA MET A 335 9.97 -16.45 0.05
C MET A 335 10.15 -17.13 1.40
N ASN A 336 11.34 -17.67 1.67
CA ASN A 336 11.74 -18.07 3.01
C ASN A 336 12.14 -16.82 3.81
N ALA A 337 11.14 -16.05 4.23
CA ALA A 337 11.32 -14.72 4.78
C ALA A 337 10.19 -14.36 5.77
N MET A 338 10.44 -13.38 6.62
CA MET A 338 9.41 -12.78 7.46
C MET A 338 9.50 -11.26 7.44
N ARG A 339 8.35 -10.59 7.51
CA ARG A 339 8.23 -9.14 7.59
C ARG A 339 7.75 -8.73 8.98
N ILE A 340 8.42 -7.74 9.58
CA ILE A 340 8.19 -7.22 10.93
C ILE A 340 7.88 -5.74 10.85
#